data_fb54fc4d9a1e0a2498c325ce7ba37ad2
#
_entry.id   fb54fc4d9a1e0a2498c325ce7ba37ad2
#
_cell.length_a   1.000
_cell.length_b   1.000
_cell.length_c   1.000
_cell.angle_alpha   90.00
_cell.angle_beta   90.00
_cell.angle_gamma   90.00
#
_symmetry.space_group_name_H-M   'P 1'
#
loop_
_entity.id
_entity.type
_entity.pdbx_description
1 polymer ?
#
loop_
_entity_poly.entity_id
_entity_poly.type
_entity_poly.pdbx_seq_one_letter_code
_entity_poly.pdbx_strand_id
1 'polypeptide(L)'
;MQSLNILVIGGGIGGLTAAIALRRKGFAVDVIERDPDWSVYGVGIIQQANVLRAMKALDLLDDYLGAGVGFDAVEIFRPDGVKVARVPAPRLLEGYPANVGIGRRALHKVLGDRTIALGADVRLGITAETIVDDGEQVAVTFSDGSSGIYDIVIGADGVYSQTRQTLFPEAERPQFTGQAVWRYNFPRFADLDALQVYNGPTGVGFVPISDALMYMYVTTPEPDNPRYPRNGLAATMRAKLAACAPAIRDLAEQITDDDGVVYRPLEGMLIEGPWHRGRVVLLGDAVHATTPHLGQGAGMAIEDSLVLAEELERAETVADAFTAYRARRFDRCAYIVRQSLSICHGQLGKGPPVDNAKATAEMFAVTAQPI
;
A
#
# COMPACT_ATOMS: atom_id res chain seq x y z
N MET A 1 26.74 9.71 7.44
CA MET A 1 26.73 8.20 7.47
C MET A 1 26.75 7.58 6.06
N GLN A 2 27.57 8.07 5.11
CA GLN A 2 27.51 7.67 3.67
C GLN A 2 28.02 6.25 3.32
N SER A 3 28.48 5.46 4.26
CA SER A 3 29.06 4.12 3.99
C SER A 3 28.28 2.96 4.60
N LEU A 4 27.02 3.19 5.03
CA LEU A 4 26.22 2.14 5.66
C LEU A 4 25.78 1.08 4.66
N ASN A 5 25.89 -0.18 5.08
CA ASN A 5 25.34 -1.35 4.40
C ASN A 5 23.98 -1.69 5.02
N ILE A 6 22.92 -1.67 4.22
CA ILE A 6 21.54 -1.74 4.69
C ILE A 6 20.82 -2.94 4.06
N LEU A 7 20.24 -3.79 4.90
CA LEU A 7 19.35 -4.85 4.44
C LEU A 7 17.89 -4.37 4.48
N VAL A 8 17.18 -4.56 3.38
CA VAL A 8 15.72 -4.39 3.29
C VAL A 8 15.07 -5.76 3.20
N ILE A 9 14.22 -6.08 4.17
CA ILE A 9 13.45 -7.34 4.21
C ILE A 9 12.07 -7.08 3.63
N GLY A 10 11.79 -7.62 2.44
CA GLY A 10 10.56 -7.50 1.68
C GLY A 10 10.72 -6.70 0.39
N GLY A 11 10.48 -7.35 -0.74
CA GLY A 11 10.53 -6.79 -2.10
C GLY A 11 9.20 -6.21 -2.59
N GLY A 12 8.32 -5.78 -1.68
CA GLY A 12 7.07 -5.09 -2.00
C GLY A 12 7.26 -3.59 -2.26
N ILE A 13 6.15 -2.84 -2.44
CA ILE A 13 6.18 -1.40 -2.76
C ILE A 13 7.04 -0.63 -1.75
N GLY A 14 6.84 -0.84 -0.44
CA GLY A 14 7.59 -0.13 0.60
C GLY A 14 9.08 -0.46 0.57
N GLY A 15 9.45 -1.74 0.48
CA GLY A 15 10.86 -2.15 0.45
C GLY A 15 11.59 -1.67 -0.79
N LEU A 16 10.97 -1.77 -1.98
CA LEU A 16 11.55 -1.28 -3.23
C LEU A 16 11.73 0.24 -3.24
N THR A 17 10.73 0.99 -2.76
CA THR A 17 10.87 2.45 -2.66
C THR A 17 11.92 2.86 -1.62
N ALA A 18 12.06 2.10 -0.52
CA ALA A 18 13.13 2.32 0.45
C ALA A 18 14.51 2.06 -0.18
N ALA A 19 14.66 0.94 -0.89
CA ALA A 19 15.91 0.64 -1.59
C ALA A 19 16.27 1.73 -2.61
N ILE A 20 15.32 2.21 -3.40
CA ILE A 20 15.53 3.31 -4.35
C ILE A 20 15.95 4.59 -3.63
N ALA A 21 15.22 5.01 -2.58
CA ALA A 21 15.51 6.22 -1.83
C ALA A 21 16.93 6.17 -1.22
N LEU A 22 17.29 5.06 -0.61
CA LEU A 22 18.60 4.83 0.01
C LEU A 22 19.74 4.78 -1.02
N ARG A 23 19.56 4.04 -2.12
CA ARG A 23 20.56 3.99 -3.21
C ARG A 23 20.83 5.37 -3.80
N ARG A 24 19.78 6.19 -3.96
CA ARG A 24 19.92 7.59 -4.44
C ARG A 24 20.69 8.49 -3.47
N LYS A 25 20.74 8.13 -2.18
CA LYS A 25 21.55 8.79 -1.15
C LYS A 25 22.98 8.21 -1.03
N GLY A 26 23.31 7.17 -1.81
CA GLY A 26 24.63 6.56 -1.87
C GLY A 26 24.86 5.41 -0.88
N PHE A 27 23.84 4.96 -0.16
CA PHE A 27 23.94 3.80 0.73
C PHE A 27 24.08 2.50 -0.07
N ALA A 28 24.81 1.51 0.46
CA ALA A 28 24.79 0.15 -0.05
C ALA A 28 23.51 -0.55 0.43
N VAL A 29 22.80 -1.23 -0.49
CA VAL A 29 21.48 -1.81 -0.17
C VAL A 29 21.36 -3.20 -0.77
N ASP A 30 21.05 -4.16 0.10
CA ASP A 30 20.56 -5.49 -0.27
C ASP A 30 19.07 -5.58 0.01
N VAL A 31 18.33 -6.26 -0.87
CA VAL A 31 16.89 -6.53 -0.73
C VAL A 31 16.67 -8.03 -0.75
N ILE A 32 15.93 -8.56 0.21
CA ILE A 32 15.47 -9.95 0.17
C ILE A 32 13.96 -10.03 0.04
N GLU A 33 13.49 -10.98 -0.76
CA GLU A 33 12.06 -11.27 -0.95
C GLU A 33 11.82 -12.78 -0.87
N ARG A 34 10.82 -13.18 -0.10
CA ARG A 34 10.49 -14.59 0.12
C ARG A 34 9.87 -15.29 -1.08
N ASP A 35 9.20 -14.52 -1.96
CA ASP A 35 8.60 -15.06 -3.18
C ASP A 35 9.68 -15.22 -4.27
N PRO A 36 9.98 -16.45 -4.71
CA PRO A 36 10.99 -16.68 -5.73
C PRO A 36 10.59 -16.13 -7.11
N ASP A 37 9.30 -15.97 -7.37
CA ASP A 37 8.78 -15.43 -8.63
C ASP A 37 8.57 -13.90 -8.59
N TRP A 38 8.84 -13.30 -7.41
CA TRP A 38 8.60 -11.88 -7.16
C TRP A 38 7.21 -11.41 -7.60
N SER A 39 6.24 -12.27 -7.35
CA SER A 39 4.89 -12.09 -7.87
C SER A 39 4.09 -11.08 -7.06
N VAL A 40 3.18 -10.39 -7.74
CA VAL A 40 2.21 -9.49 -7.12
C VAL A 40 0.82 -9.75 -7.71
N TYR A 41 -0.20 -9.40 -6.96
CA TYR A 41 -1.58 -9.55 -7.43
C TYR A 41 -1.81 -8.78 -8.74
N GLY A 42 -2.51 -9.41 -9.68
CA GLY A 42 -2.78 -8.85 -11.01
C GLY A 42 -3.81 -7.74 -11.09
N VAL A 43 -4.25 -7.18 -9.96
CA VAL A 43 -5.26 -6.12 -9.87
C VAL A 43 -4.64 -4.73 -9.69
N GLY A 44 -5.47 -3.70 -9.87
CA GLY A 44 -5.03 -2.31 -9.76
C GLY A 44 -4.81 -1.79 -8.35
N ILE A 45 -4.28 -0.58 -8.29
CA ILE A 45 -4.16 0.26 -7.12
C ILE A 45 -4.39 1.72 -7.51
N ILE A 46 -5.00 2.48 -6.61
CA ILE A 46 -5.12 3.95 -6.73
C ILE A 46 -3.96 4.58 -5.99
N GLN A 47 -3.39 5.62 -6.57
CA GLN A 47 -2.39 6.45 -5.92
C GLN A 47 -2.72 7.93 -6.09
N GLN A 48 -2.64 8.68 -5.01
CA GLN A 48 -3.11 10.06 -4.94
C GLN A 48 -1.96 11.06 -5.07
N ALA A 49 -2.26 12.35 -5.10
CA ALA A 49 -1.32 13.42 -5.41
C ALA A 49 -0.05 13.45 -4.55
N ASN A 50 -0.12 13.06 -3.29
CA ASN A 50 1.05 12.92 -2.43
C ASN A 50 2.02 11.83 -2.93
N VAL A 51 1.50 10.77 -3.53
CA VAL A 51 2.34 9.71 -4.13
C VAL A 51 3.04 10.21 -5.38
N LEU A 52 2.36 11.00 -6.23
CA LEU A 52 3.01 11.60 -7.41
C LEU A 52 4.17 12.51 -6.98
N ARG A 53 3.98 13.29 -5.92
CA ARG A 53 5.05 14.11 -5.33
C ARG A 53 6.22 13.24 -4.85
N ALA A 54 5.93 12.12 -4.20
CA ALA A 54 6.95 11.18 -3.75
C ALA A 54 7.67 10.50 -4.92
N MET A 55 6.95 10.06 -5.96
CA MET A 55 7.55 9.48 -7.18
C MET A 55 8.46 10.49 -7.90
N LYS A 56 8.09 11.78 -7.91
CA LYS A 56 8.97 12.84 -8.42
C LYS A 56 10.25 12.96 -7.59
N ALA A 57 10.16 12.90 -6.27
CA ALA A 57 11.34 12.93 -5.39
C ALA A 57 12.23 11.71 -5.56
N LEU A 58 11.66 10.54 -5.90
CA LEU A 58 12.38 9.32 -6.24
C LEU A 58 12.94 9.29 -7.67
N ASP A 59 12.64 10.30 -8.50
CA ASP A 59 13.00 10.34 -9.93
C ASP A 59 12.40 9.17 -10.73
N LEU A 60 11.13 8.90 -10.45
CA LEU A 60 10.34 7.79 -11.03
C LEU A 60 9.07 8.27 -11.72
N LEU A 61 8.79 9.57 -11.70
CA LEU A 61 7.47 10.08 -12.07
C LEU A 61 7.09 9.76 -13.52
N ASP A 62 8.03 9.88 -14.45
CA ASP A 62 7.76 9.63 -15.87
C ASP A 62 7.52 8.14 -16.16
N ASP A 63 8.36 7.24 -15.64
CA ASP A 63 8.19 5.79 -15.76
C ASP A 63 6.88 5.34 -15.12
N TYR A 64 6.56 5.93 -13.97
CA TYR A 64 5.34 5.65 -13.22
C TYR A 64 4.08 6.10 -13.97
N LEU A 65 4.07 7.31 -14.53
CA LEU A 65 2.96 7.83 -15.32
C LEU A 65 2.79 7.10 -16.65
N GLY A 66 3.91 6.67 -17.27
CA GLY A 66 3.88 5.86 -18.47
C GLY A 66 3.30 4.45 -18.28
N ALA A 67 3.28 3.96 -17.01
CA ALA A 67 2.74 2.65 -16.66
C ALA A 67 1.30 2.66 -16.11
N GLY A 68 0.72 3.86 -15.88
CA GLY A 68 -0.60 4.05 -15.29
C GLY A 68 -1.48 5.03 -16.07
N VAL A 69 -2.63 5.36 -15.52
CA VAL A 69 -3.58 6.35 -16.06
C VAL A 69 -3.85 7.43 -15.05
N GLY A 70 -3.59 8.68 -15.44
CA GLY A 70 -3.93 9.85 -14.63
C GLY A 70 -5.42 10.18 -14.68
N PHE A 71 -5.98 10.63 -13.55
CA PHE A 71 -7.32 11.18 -13.48
C PHE A 71 -7.44 12.21 -12.37
N ASP A 72 -8.45 13.13 -12.50
CA ASP A 72 -8.54 14.33 -11.67
C ASP A 72 -9.84 14.46 -10.87
N ALA A 73 -10.68 13.43 -10.86
CA ALA A 73 -11.97 13.49 -10.19
C ALA A 73 -12.38 12.15 -9.57
N VAL A 74 -13.29 12.26 -8.61
CA VAL A 74 -14.05 11.14 -8.05
C VAL A 74 -15.52 11.37 -8.38
N GLU A 75 -16.16 10.41 -9.00
CA GLU A 75 -17.62 10.38 -9.23
C GLU A 75 -18.29 9.55 -8.15
N ILE A 76 -19.28 10.11 -7.50
CA ILE A 76 -20.01 9.48 -6.41
C ILE A 76 -21.39 9.09 -6.88
N PHE A 77 -21.75 7.83 -6.64
CA PHE A 77 -23.04 7.25 -7.00
C PHE A 77 -23.75 6.73 -5.74
N ARG A 78 -25.09 6.79 -5.77
CA ARG A 78 -25.92 6.07 -4.82
C ARG A 78 -25.92 4.57 -5.11
N PRO A 79 -26.41 3.72 -4.17
CA PRO A 79 -26.49 2.26 -4.38
C PRO A 79 -27.35 1.87 -5.59
N ASP A 80 -28.31 2.70 -5.97
CA ASP A 80 -29.19 2.51 -7.13
C ASP A 80 -28.54 2.88 -8.48
N GLY A 81 -27.31 3.40 -8.45
CA GLY A 81 -26.56 3.78 -9.65
C GLY A 81 -26.73 5.23 -10.10
N VAL A 82 -27.50 6.05 -9.36
CA VAL A 82 -27.65 7.48 -9.69
C VAL A 82 -26.41 8.25 -9.27
N LYS A 83 -25.76 8.95 -10.23
CA LYS A 83 -24.66 9.86 -9.94
C LYS A 83 -25.13 11.05 -9.13
N VAL A 84 -24.48 11.30 -7.98
CA VAL A 84 -24.84 12.41 -7.08
C VAL A 84 -23.80 13.53 -7.10
N ALA A 85 -22.54 13.23 -7.41
CA ALA A 85 -21.48 14.24 -7.46
C ALA A 85 -20.33 13.82 -8.37
N ARG A 86 -19.62 14.82 -8.88
CA ARG A 86 -18.25 14.69 -9.44
C ARG A 86 -17.38 15.69 -8.69
N VAL A 87 -16.45 15.20 -7.90
CA VAL A 87 -15.60 15.99 -7.01
C VAL A 87 -14.20 16.05 -7.62
N PRO A 88 -13.67 17.25 -7.94
CA PRO A 88 -12.31 17.37 -8.40
C PRO A 88 -11.32 17.01 -7.27
N ALA A 89 -10.27 16.28 -7.60
CA ALA A 89 -9.18 15.98 -6.68
C ALA A 89 -8.11 17.08 -6.74
N PRO A 90 -7.47 17.43 -5.62
CA PRO A 90 -6.42 18.46 -5.60
C PRO A 90 -5.15 17.97 -6.28
N ARG A 91 -4.56 18.79 -7.15
CA ARG A 91 -3.24 18.54 -7.74
C ARG A 91 -2.16 19.14 -6.85
N LEU A 92 -1.14 18.37 -6.52
CA LEU A 92 0.04 18.85 -5.76
C LEU A 92 1.24 19.14 -6.66
N LEU A 93 1.18 18.72 -7.90
CA LEU A 93 2.19 19.01 -8.92
C LEU A 93 1.52 19.69 -10.11
N GLU A 94 2.02 20.85 -10.50
CA GLU A 94 1.54 21.56 -11.68
C GLU A 94 1.86 20.77 -12.95
N GLY A 95 0.91 20.69 -13.88
CA GLY A 95 1.06 19.93 -15.13
C GLY A 95 0.84 18.41 -15.01
N TYR A 96 0.60 17.89 -13.81
CA TYR A 96 0.40 16.46 -13.57
C TYR A 96 -1.02 16.15 -13.06
N PRO A 97 -1.51 14.92 -13.23
CA PRO A 97 -2.82 14.53 -12.71
C PRO A 97 -2.84 14.52 -11.18
N ALA A 98 -4.04 14.62 -10.61
CA ALA A 98 -4.23 14.53 -9.17
C ALA A 98 -4.09 13.09 -8.63
N ASN A 99 -4.50 12.11 -9.42
CA ASN A 99 -4.44 10.70 -9.05
C ASN A 99 -3.95 9.86 -10.21
N VAL A 100 -3.46 8.67 -9.90
CA VAL A 100 -3.10 7.64 -10.89
C VAL A 100 -3.70 6.32 -10.49
N GLY A 101 -4.38 5.68 -11.43
CA GLY A 101 -4.69 4.26 -11.36
C GLY A 101 -3.62 3.47 -12.11
N ILE A 102 -3.09 2.43 -11.50
CA ILE A 102 -2.02 1.63 -12.08
C ILE A 102 -2.19 0.16 -11.70
N GLY A 103 -1.86 -0.75 -12.61
CA GLY A 103 -1.79 -2.17 -12.29
C GLY A 103 -0.67 -2.44 -11.29
N ARG A 104 -0.92 -3.26 -10.27
CA ARG A 104 0.12 -3.58 -9.26
C ARG A 104 1.36 -4.21 -9.87
N ARG A 105 1.20 -5.06 -10.89
CA ARG A 105 2.33 -5.66 -11.62
C ARG A 105 3.15 -4.61 -12.37
N ALA A 106 2.49 -3.63 -12.99
CA ALA A 106 3.16 -2.54 -13.69
C ALA A 106 3.94 -1.64 -12.72
N LEU A 107 3.31 -1.24 -11.60
CA LEU A 107 3.98 -0.49 -10.56
C LEU A 107 5.18 -1.24 -9.99
N HIS A 108 5.01 -2.52 -9.68
CA HIS A 108 6.08 -3.35 -9.13
C HIS A 108 7.25 -3.49 -10.11
N LYS A 109 6.96 -3.64 -11.41
CA LYS A 109 7.99 -3.68 -12.44
C LYS A 109 8.79 -2.38 -12.50
N VAL A 110 8.13 -1.22 -12.48
CA VAL A 110 8.79 0.11 -12.46
C VAL A 110 9.73 0.21 -11.25
N LEU A 111 9.25 -0.18 -10.07
CA LEU A 111 10.04 -0.11 -8.83
C LEU A 111 11.20 -1.13 -8.83
N GLY A 112 10.94 -2.36 -9.24
CA GLY A 112 11.95 -3.42 -9.27
C GLY A 112 13.07 -3.14 -10.27
N ASP A 113 12.72 -2.76 -11.50
CA ASP A 113 13.70 -2.39 -12.53
C ASP A 113 14.58 -1.23 -12.05
N ARG A 114 13.99 -0.21 -11.43
CA ARG A 114 14.74 0.94 -10.90
C ARG A 114 15.64 0.56 -9.73
N THR A 115 15.17 -0.31 -8.84
CA THR A 115 15.97 -0.81 -7.70
C THR A 115 17.24 -1.49 -8.20
N ILE A 116 17.12 -2.40 -9.18
CA ILE A 116 18.24 -3.10 -9.79
C ILE A 116 19.15 -2.13 -10.56
N ALA A 117 18.58 -1.22 -11.34
CA ALA A 117 19.34 -0.23 -12.11
C ALA A 117 20.18 0.70 -11.23
N LEU A 118 19.75 0.98 -10.00
CA LEU A 118 20.51 1.76 -9.02
C LEU A 118 21.57 0.92 -8.29
N GLY A 119 21.72 -0.37 -8.60
CA GLY A 119 22.74 -1.25 -8.08
C GLY A 119 22.43 -1.81 -6.68
N ALA A 120 21.18 -1.96 -6.30
CA ALA A 120 20.81 -2.77 -5.15
C ALA A 120 20.95 -4.26 -5.49
N ASP A 121 21.47 -5.06 -4.56
CA ASP A 121 21.46 -6.53 -4.70
C ASP A 121 20.09 -7.08 -4.27
N VAL A 122 19.39 -7.78 -5.18
CA VAL A 122 18.04 -8.31 -4.93
C VAL A 122 18.08 -9.83 -4.96
N ARG A 123 17.79 -10.46 -3.83
CA ARG A 123 17.77 -11.90 -3.67
C ARG A 123 16.33 -12.39 -3.44
N LEU A 124 15.85 -13.26 -4.33
CA LEU A 124 14.50 -13.81 -4.29
C LEU A 124 14.49 -15.21 -3.68
N GLY A 125 13.31 -15.65 -3.17
CA GLY A 125 13.13 -16.94 -2.54
C GLY A 125 13.77 -17.03 -1.14
N ILE A 126 14.09 -15.91 -0.52
CA ILE A 126 14.89 -15.82 0.71
C ILE A 126 14.16 -15.00 1.76
N THR A 127 14.21 -15.45 3.01
CA THR A 127 13.74 -14.69 4.18
C THR A 127 14.82 -14.66 5.28
N ALA A 128 14.72 -13.72 6.20
CA ALA A 128 15.57 -13.70 7.38
C ALA A 128 15.01 -14.68 8.42
N GLU A 129 15.85 -15.61 8.90
CA GLU A 129 15.51 -16.56 9.96
C GLU A 129 15.91 -16.02 11.34
N THR A 130 17.10 -15.42 11.43
CA THR A 130 17.55 -14.78 12.66
C THR A 130 18.06 -13.37 12.38
N ILE A 131 17.82 -12.46 13.32
CA ILE A 131 18.28 -11.07 13.29
C ILE A 131 18.86 -10.81 14.67
N VAL A 132 20.16 -10.61 14.75
CA VAL A 132 20.90 -10.40 16.00
C VAL A 132 21.62 -9.05 15.92
N ASP A 133 21.16 -8.09 16.72
CA ASP A 133 21.72 -6.75 16.85
C ASP A 133 22.62 -6.71 18.08
N ASP A 134 23.90 -6.41 17.89
CA ASP A 134 24.89 -6.27 18.97
C ASP A 134 25.12 -4.82 19.42
N GLY A 135 24.37 -3.88 18.81
CA GLY A 135 24.47 -2.44 19.06
C GLY A 135 25.40 -1.70 18.07
N GLU A 136 26.31 -2.39 17.41
CA GLU A 136 27.18 -1.84 16.37
C GLU A 136 26.79 -2.30 14.97
N GLN A 137 26.39 -3.56 14.84
CA GLN A 137 25.97 -4.19 13.58
C GLN A 137 24.83 -5.18 13.82
N VAL A 138 24.20 -5.61 12.74
CA VAL A 138 23.14 -6.62 12.73
C VAL A 138 23.59 -7.82 11.93
N ALA A 139 23.77 -8.95 12.59
CA ALA A 139 24.01 -10.24 11.95
C ALA A 139 22.67 -10.89 11.56
N VAL A 140 22.54 -11.28 10.29
CA VAL A 140 21.32 -11.93 9.77
C VAL A 140 21.70 -13.27 9.17
N THR A 141 20.95 -14.32 9.56
CA THR A 141 20.97 -15.63 8.91
C THR A 141 19.76 -15.78 8.02
N PHE A 142 19.95 -16.27 6.81
CA PHE A 142 18.90 -16.41 5.81
C PHE A 142 18.43 -17.86 5.66
N SER A 143 17.24 -18.03 5.09
CA SER A 143 16.60 -19.35 4.90
C SER A 143 17.35 -20.30 3.96
N ASP A 144 18.30 -19.79 3.17
CA ASP A 144 19.19 -20.61 2.34
C ASP A 144 20.47 -21.05 3.06
N GLY A 145 20.61 -20.76 4.36
CA GLY A 145 21.77 -21.06 5.19
C GLY A 145 22.92 -20.06 5.06
N SER A 146 22.81 -19.07 4.18
CA SER A 146 23.80 -17.98 4.09
C SER A 146 23.61 -16.96 5.24
N SER A 147 24.58 -16.08 5.43
CA SER A 147 24.52 -15.02 6.44
C SER A 147 25.09 -13.72 5.90
N GLY A 148 24.71 -12.60 6.51
CA GLY A 148 25.21 -11.27 6.22
C GLY A 148 25.35 -10.43 7.47
N ILE A 149 26.17 -9.39 7.40
CA ILE A 149 26.38 -8.39 8.44
C ILE A 149 26.01 -7.02 7.86
N TYR A 150 25.14 -6.30 8.55
CA TYR A 150 24.59 -5.02 8.10
C TYR A 150 24.70 -3.98 9.19
N ASP A 151 24.82 -2.72 8.80
CA ASP A 151 24.76 -1.60 9.74
C ASP A 151 23.35 -1.29 10.18
N ILE A 152 22.37 -1.58 9.30
CA ILE A 152 20.94 -1.35 9.52
C ILE A 152 20.13 -2.45 8.84
N VAL A 153 19.02 -2.85 9.47
CA VAL A 153 18.00 -3.71 8.87
C VAL A 153 16.64 -2.98 8.84
N ILE A 154 15.98 -2.98 7.69
CA ILE A 154 14.66 -2.40 7.50
C ILE A 154 13.64 -3.52 7.27
N GLY A 155 12.69 -3.68 8.18
CA GLY A 155 11.56 -4.60 8.03
C GLY A 155 10.43 -3.95 7.22
N ALA A 156 10.34 -4.27 5.93
CA ALA A 156 9.29 -3.86 5.01
C ALA A 156 8.45 -5.06 4.52
N ASP A 157 8.31 -6.07 5.38
CA ASP A 157 7.77 -7.41 5.11
C ASP A 157 6.23 -7.51 5.31
N GLY A 158 5.55 -6.36 5.28
CA GLY A 158 4.11 -6.25 5.12
C GLY A 158 3.30 -6.49 6.41
N VAL A 159 1.99 -6.63 6.24
CA VAL A 159 1.03 -6.68 7.35
C VAL A 159 1.29 -7.83 8.34
N TYR A 160 1.80 -8.97 7.88
CA TYR A 160 2.16 -10.13 8.72
C TYR A 160 3.65 -10.20 9.04
N SER A 161 4.31 -9.05 9.12
CA SER A 161 5.74 -8.89 9.32
C SER A 161 6.30 -9.82 10.41
N GLN A 162 7.26 -10.64 10.03
CA GLN A 162 8.05 -11.47 10.94
C GLN A 162 9.09 -10.62 11.67
N THR A 163 9.65 -9.62 10.98
CA THR A 163 10.58 -8.66 11.57
C THR A 163 9.92 -7.94 12.75
N ARG A 164 8.67 -7.48 12.59
CA ARG A 164 7.90 -6.89 13.70
C ARG A 164 7.73 -7.87 14.86
N GLN A 165 7.35 -9.12 14.58
CA GLN A 165 7.13 -10.11 15.64
C GLN A 165 8.42 -10.42 16.41
N THR A 166 9.57 -10.35 15.75
CA THR A 166 10.87 -10.54 16.40
C THR A 166 11.26 -9.33 17.24
N LEU A 167 11.09 -8.10 16.71
CA LEU A 167 11.43 -6.88 17.41
C LEU A 167 10.50 -6.58 18.58
N PHE A 168 9.21 -6.76 18.37
CA PHE A 168 8.14 -6.38 19.26
C PHE A 168 7.16 -7.55 19.45
N PRO A 169 7.58 -8.63 20.15
CA PRO A 169 6.71 -9.81 20.38
C PRO A 169 5.44 -9.45 21.14
N GLU A 170 5.46 -8.34 21.89
CA GLU A 170 4.34 -7.75 22.61
C GLU A 170 3.41 -6.90 21.74
N ALA A 171 3.80 -6.55 20.50
CA ALA A 171 2.98 -5.71 19.65
C ALA A 171 1.69 -6.42 19.23
N GLU A 172 0.62 -5.65 19.16
CA GLU A 172 -0.66 -6.15 18.69
C GLU A 172 -0.52 -6.70 17.24
N ARG A 173 -1.24 -7.80 17.01
CA ARG A 173 -1.36 -8.36 15.65
C ARG A 173 -2.40 -7.58 14.85
N PRO A 174 -2.31 -7.56 13.51
CA PRO A 174 -3.36 -6.99 12.68
C PRO A 174 -4.74 -7.55 13.06
N GLN A 175 -5.70 -6.65 13.27
CA GLN A 175 -7.04 -7.01 13.70
C GLN A 175 -7.99 -7.01 12.50
N PHE A 176 -8.72 -8.12 12.34
CA PHE A 176 -9.76 -8.22 11.33
C PHE A 176 -10.93 -7.30 11.64
N THR A 177 -11.36 -6.50 10.67
CA THR A 177 -12.39 -5.47 10.86
C THR A 177 -13.82 -6.00 10.80
N GLY A 178 -14.04 -7.17 10.21
CA GLY A 178 -15.36 -7.70 9.84
C GLY A 178 -15.75 -7.40 8.41
N GLN A 179 -14.84 -6.86 7.60
CA GLN A 179 -15.04 -6.54 6.19
C GLN A 179 -13.95 -7.17 5.34
N ALA A 180 -14.25 -7.48 4.09
CA ALA A 180 -13.26 -7.90 3.11
C ALA A 180 -13.36 -7.08 1.83
N VAL A 181 -12.33 -7.16 1.02
CA VAL A 181 -12.30 -6.56 -0.31
C VAL A 181 -12.10 -7.63 -1.37
N TRP A 182 -12.90 -7.54 -2.42
CA TRP A 182 -12.82 -8.31 -3.65
C TRP A 182 -12.35 -7.42 -4.77
N ARG A 183 -11.54 -7.92 -5.69
CA ARG A 183 -11.06 -7.16 -6.83
C ARG A 183 -11.04 -8.02 -8.08
N TYR A 184 -11.38 -7.40 -9.22
CA TYR A 184 -11.35 -8.04 -10.53
C TYR A 184 -11.07 -6.99 -11.61
N ASN A 185 -10.37 -7.38 -12.68
CA ASN A 185 -10.10 -6.49 -13.81
C ASN A 185 -11.11 -6.68 -14.92
N PHE A 186 -11.44 -5.57 -15.60
CA PHE A 186 -12.33 -5.54 -16.75
C PHE A 186 -11.71 -4.71 -17.89
N PRO A 187 -12.18 -4.89 -19.13
CA PRO A 187 -11.98 -3.88 -20.16
C PRO A 187 -12.49 -2.52 -19.67
N ARG A 188 -11.71 -1.48 -19.91
CA ARG A 188 -12.06 -0.13 -19.46
C ARG A 188 -13.26 0.40 -20.25
N PHE A 189 -14.21 1.02 -19.58
CA PHE A 189 -15.26 1.80 -20.23
C PHE A 189 -14.65 2.99 -20.95
N ALA A 190 -15.15 3.31 -22.15
CA ALA A 190 -14.60 4.39 -22.97
C ALA A 190 -14.66 5.78 -22.29
N ASP A 191 -15.66 5.99 -21.42
CA ASP A 191 -15.93 7.23 -20.70
C ASP A 191 -15.42 7.22 -19.23
N LEU A 192 -14.69 6.17 -18.80
CA LEU A 192 -14.14 6.11 -17.46
C LEU A 192 -12.88 6.99 -17.35
N ASP A 193 -13.08 8.25 -17.00
CA ASP A 193 -12.05 9.27 -16.82
C ASP A 193 -11.82 9.70 -15.34
N ALA A 194 -12.47 9.02 -14.42
CA ALA A 194 -12.47 9.31 -12.98
C ALA A 194 -12.56 8.02 -12.15
N LEU A 195 -12.23 8.09 -10.88
CA LEU A 195 -12.63 7.07 -9.92
C LEU A 195 -14.14 7.13 -9.73
N GLN A 196 -14.85 6.05 -10.01
CA GLN A 196 -16.28 5.92 -9.69
C GLN A 196 -16.47 5.16 -8.38
N VAL A 197 -17.27 5.70 -7.46
CA VAL A 197 -17.54 5.11 -6.15
C VAL A 197 -19.04 5.00 -5.94
N TYR A 198 -19.52 3.79 -5.78
CA TYR A 198 -20.92 3.47 -5.44
C TYR A 198 -21.00 3.18 -3.94
N ASN A 199 -21.64 4.09 -3.21
CA ASN A 199 -21.81 3.95 -1.76
C ASN A 199 -22.96 2.99 -1.45
N GLY A 200 -22.79 2.16 -0.42
CA GLY A 200 -23.81 1.22 0.02
C GLY A 200 -23.26 0.23 1.05
N PRO A 201 -24.10 -0.71 1.54
CA PRO A 201 -23.62 -1.82 2.39
C PRO A 201 -22.56 -2.67 1.69
N THR A 202 -22.69 -2.83 0.36
CA THR A 202 -21.65 -3.31 -0.54
C THR A 202 -21.11 -2.09 -1.28
N GLY A 203 -19.90 -1.65 -0.93
CA GLY A 203 -19.23 -0.56 -1.62
C GLY A 203 -18.57 -1.08 -2.91
N VAL A 204 -18.75 -0.37 -4.03
CA VAL A 204 -18.13 -0.74 -5.32
C VAL A 204 -17.39 0.46 -5.89
N GLY A 205 -16.21 0.24 -6.43
CA GLY A 205 -15.50 1.28 -7.16
C GLY A 205 -14.87 0.78 -8.45
N PHE A 206 -14.82 1.67 -9.45
CA PHE A 206 -14.15 1.45 -10.74
C PHE A 206 -13.00 2.42 -10.89
N VAL A 207 -11.84 1.89 -11.26
CA VAL A 207 -10.60 2.65 -11.38
C VAL A 207 -9.97 2.37 -12.74
N PRO A 208 -9.72 3.38 -13.59
CA PRO A 208 -8.92 3.19 -14.79
C PRO A 208 -7.48 2.87 -14.41
N ILE A 209 -6.85 1.85 -15.01
CA ILE A 209 -5.47 1.44 -14.70
C ILE A 209 -4.56 1.36 -15.92
N SER A 210 -5.14 1.39 -17.10
CA SER A 210 -4.48 1.56 -18.39
C SER A 210 -5.49 2.06 -19.41
N ASP A 211 -5.08 2.30 -20.65
CA ASP A 211 -6.00 2.65 -21.72
C ASP A 211 -7.02 1.52 -21.99
N ALA A 212 -6.61 0.27 -21.80
CA ALA A 212 -7.42 -0.91 -22.09
C ALA A 212 -8.15 -1.48 -20.86
N LEU A 213 -7.65 -1.24 -19.63
CA LEU A 213 -8.12 -1.92 -18.44
C LEU A 213 -8.57 -0.95 -17.33
N MET A 214 -9.60 -1.38 -16.62
CA MET A 214 -9.99 -0.86 -15.33
C MET A 214 -10.03 -2.01 -14.32
N TYR A 215 -9.99 -1.71 -13.02
CA TYR A 215 -10.32 -2.69 -12.01
C TYR A 215 -11.55 -2.26 -11.19
N MET A 216 -12.33 -3.26 -10.81
CA MET A 216 -13.39 -3.12 -9.80
C MET A 216 -12.83 -3.53 -8.45
N TYR A 217 -13.11 -2.75 -7.42
CA TYR A 217 -13.03 -3.21 -6.04
C TYR A 217 -14.42 -3.25 -5.41
N VAL A 218 -14.64 -4.22 -4.54
CA VAL A 218 -15.90 -4.42 -3.84
C VAL A 218 -15.60 -4.65 -2.37
N THR A 219 -16.19 -3.86 -1.48
CA THR A 219 -16.09 -4.08 -0.04
C THR A 219 -17.37 -4.73 0.47
N THR A 220 -17.24 -5.83 1.21
CA THR A 220 -18.37 -6.60 1.72
C THR A 220 -18.25 -6.87 3.21
N PRO A 221 -19.37 -6.86 3.98
CA PRO A 221 -19.36 -7.42 5.33
C PRO A 221 -19.04 -8.92 5.28
N GLU A 222 -18.11 -9.35 6.13
CA GLU A 222 -17.68 -10.74 6.28
C GLU A 222 -17.52 -11.05 7.78
N PRO A 223 -18.59 -11.15 8.56
CA PRO A 223 -18.52 -11.17 10.02
C PRO A 223 -17.70 -12.36 10.57
N ASP A 224 -17.70 -13.50 9.87
CA ASP A 224 -17.06 -14.74 10.32
C ASP A 224 -15.63 -14.91 9.76
N ASN A 225 -15.09 -13.88 9.10
CA ASN A 225 -13.78 -13.93 8.41
C ASN A 225 -13.62 -15.19 7.55
N PRO A 226 -14.53 -15.45 6.60
CA PRO A 226 -14.53 -16.70 5.85
C PRO A 226 -13.29 -16.82 4.97
N ARG A 227 -12.80 -18.07 4.87
CA ARG A 227 -11.79 -18.44 3.90
C ARG A 227 -12.47 -19.12 2.73
N TYR A 228 -12.59 -18.41 1.63
CA TYR A 228 -13.16 -18.95 0.41
C TYR A 228 -12.14 -19.84 -0.33
N PRO A 229 -12.54 -21.03 -0.81
CA PRO A 229 -11.68 -21.82 -1.69
C PRO A 229 -11.45 -21.08 -3.01
N ARG A 230 -10.29 -21.34 -3.64
CA ARG A 230 -9.93 -20.70 -4.92
C ARG A 230 -10.95 -20.99 -6.00
N ASN A 231 -11.40 -22.25 -6.10
CA ASN A 231 -12.48 -22.62 -7.00
C ASN A 231 -13.81 -22.05 -6.52
N GLY A 232 -14.49 -21.29 -7.38
CA GLY A 232 -15.78 -20.66 -7.09
C GLY A 232 -15.66 -19.23 -6.58
N LEU A 233 -14.49 -18.61 -6.54
CA LEU A 233 -14.32 -17.20 -6.17
C LEU A 233 -15.10 -16.27 -7.10
N ALA A 234 -15.11 -16.53 -8.40
CA ALA A 234 -15.85 -15.75 -9.38
C ALA A 234 -17.36 -15.80 -9.11
N ALA A 235 -17.90 -16.98 -8.88
CA ALA A 235 -19.31 -17.15 -8.54
C ALA A 235 -19.66 -16.46 -7.20
N THR A 236 -18.77 -16.59 -6.21
CA THR A 236 -18.95 -15.94 -4.91
C THR A 236 -18.95 -14.41 -5.05
N MET A 237 -18.01 -13.85 -5.81
CA MET A 237 -17.95 -12.40 -6.05
C MET A 237 -19.21 -11.90 -6.77
N ARG A 238 -19.72 -12.60 -7.79
CA ARG A 238 -21.00 -12.28 -8.45
C ARG A 238 -22.16 -12.26 -7.46
N ALA A 239 -22.23 -13.27 -6.58
CA ALA A 239 -23.28 -13.32 -5.57
C ALA A 239 -23.26 -12.12 -4.61
N LYS A 240 -22.06 -11.62 -4.25
CA LYS A 240 -21.91 -10.40 -3.42
C LYS A 240 -22.42 -9.14 -4.14
N LEU A 241 -22.45 -9.13 -5.46
CA LEU A 241 -22.89 -8.00 -6.30
C LEU A 241 -24.37 -8.06 -6.67
N ALA A 242 -25.09 -9.13 -6.33
CA ALA A 242 -26.49 -9.37 -6.75
C ALA A 242 -27.49 -8.27 -6.31
N ALA A 243 -27.20 -7.55 -5.23
CA ALA A 243 -28.04 -6.45 -4.72
C ALA A 243 -27.57 -5.05 -5.18
N CYS A 244 -26.51 -4.95 -6.00
CA CYS A 244 -26.01 -3.69 -6.53
C CYS A 244 -26.86 -3.14 -7.67
N ALA A 245 -26.53 -1.92 -8.15
CA ALA A 245 -27.18 -1.28 -9.29
C ALA A 245 -27.20 -2.20 -10.53
N PRO A 246 -28.22 -2.09 -11.42
CA PRO A 246 -28.33 -2.95 -12.62
C PRO A 246 -27.06 -3.01 -13.43
N ALA A 247 -26.43 -1.87 -13.75
CA ALA A 247 -25.20 -1.83 -14.53
C ALA A 247 -24.02 -2.60 -13.88
N ILE A 248 -23.95 -2.62 -12.55
CA ILE A 248 -22.93 -3.39 -11.82
C ILE A 248 -23.24 -4.89 -11.90
N ARG A 249 -24.50 -5.28 -11.79
CA ARG A 249 -24.92 -6.69 -11.93
C ARG A 249 -24.64 -7.23 -13.33
N ASP A 250 -24.96 -6.43 -14.35
CA ASP A 250 -24.73 -6.81 -15.74
C ASP A 250 -23.23 -6.99 -16.01
N LEU A 251 -22.39 -6.09 -15.47
CA LEU A 251 -20.92 -6.22 -15.56
C LEU A 251 -20.43 -7.43 -14.77
N ALA A 252 -21.02 -7.74 -13.63
CA ALA A 252 -20.61 -8.87 -12.79
C ALA A 252 -20.70 -10.22 -13.51
N GLU A 253 -21.57 -10.38 -14.50
CA GLU A 253 -21.66 -11.61 -15.31
C GLU A 253 -20.33 -11.91 -16.06
N GLN A 254 -19.50 -10.92 -16.29
CA GLN A 254 -18.17 -11.09 -16.91
C GLN A 254 -17.12 -11.60 -15.91
N ILE A 255 -17.41 -11.70 -14.62
CA ILE A 255 -16.52 -12.28 -13.62
C ILE A 255 -16.60 -13.80 -13.73
N THR A 256 -15.80 -14.39 -14.60
CA THR A 256 -15.84 -15.82 -14.92
C THR A 256 -14.58 -16.58 -14.53
N ASP A 257 -13.46 -15.88 -14.32
CA ASP A 257 -12.16 -16.45 -14.00
C ASP A 257 -11.89 -16.36 -12.49
N ASP A 258 -11.83 -17.53 -11.83
CA ASP A 258 -11.53 -17.62 -10.40
C ASP A 258 -10.12 -17.10 -10.07
N ASP A 259 -9.16 -17.29 -10.96
CA ASP A 259 -7.78 -16.82 -10.80
C ASP A 259 -7.62 -15.31 -10.95
N GLY A 260 -8.55 -14.69 -11.67
CA GLY A 260 -8.66 -13.24 -11.81
C GLY A 260 -9.21 -12.55 -10.54
N VAL A 261 -9.91 -13.28 -9.66
CA VAL A 261 -10.48 -12.72 -8.43
C VAL A 261 -9.44 -12.65 -7.32
N VAL A 262 -9.29 -11.47 -6.75
CA VAL A 262 -8.47 -11.27 -5.54
C VAL A 262 -9.39 -10.96 -4.36
N TYR A 263 -9.48 -11.89 -3.42
CA TYR A 263 -10.17 -11.74 -2.13
C TYR A 263 -9.17 -11.49 -1.02
N ARG A 264 -9.43 -10.50 -0.16
CA ARG A 264 -8.61 -10.22 1.03
C ARG A 264 -9.49 -9.74 2.19
N PRO A 265 -9.41 -10.37 3.37
CA PRO A 265 -9.90 -9.77 4.61
C PRO A 265 -9.24 -8.40 4.84
N LEU A 266 -9.99 -7.47 5.38
CA LEU A 266 -9.45 -6.16 5.75
C LEU A 266 -9.01 -6.19 7.21
N GLU A 267 -7.75 -5.88 7.41
CA GLU A 267 -7.11 -5.82 8.71
C GLU A 267 -6.45 -4.47 8.90
N GLY A 268 -6.34 -4.05 10.14
CA GLY A 268 -5.65 -2.81 10.50
C GLY A 268 -4.83 -2.97 11.76
N MET A 269 -3.74 -2.24 11.84
CA MET A 269 -2.93 -2.09 13.04
C MET A 269 -2.09 -0.82 12.97
N LEU A 270 -1.67 -0.33 14.13
CA LEU A 270 -0.73 0.78 14.25
C LEU A 270 0.16 0.52 15.46
N ILE A 271 1.48 0.62 15.30
CA ILE A 271 2.40 0.64 16.43
C ILE A 271 2.44 2.07 16.98
N GLU A 272 1.89 2.24 18.20
CA GLU A 272 1.86 3.53 18.90
C GLU A 272 3.25 3.89 19.51
N GLY A 273 4.04 2.89 19.83
CA GLY A 273 5.38 3.03 20.41
C GLY A 273 6.48 3.32 19.39
N PRO A 274 7.74 3.05 19.72
CA PRO A 274 8.86 3.13 18.78
C PRO A 274 8.69 2.20 17.59
N TRP A 275 9.17 2.61 16.42
CA TRP A 275 9.17 1.82 15.19
C TRP A 275 10.49 1.10 14.95
N HIS A 276 11.40 1.19 15.89
CA HIS A 276 12.71 0.55 15.83
C HIS A 276 13.13 -0.01 17.19
N ARG A 277 14.02 -0.97 17.16
CA ARG A 277 14.76 -1.46 18.32
C ARG A 277 16.21 -1.66 17.89
N GLY A 278 17.14 -0.92 18.56
CA GLY A 278 18.51 -0.90 18.13
C GLY A 278 18.67 -0.40 16.68
N ARG A 279 19.30 -1.23 15.86
CA ARG A 279 19.61 -0.97 14.45
C ARG A 279 18.59 -1.54 13.46
N VAL A 280 17.48 -2.06 13.97
CA VAL A 280 16.41 -2.61 13.14
C VAL A 280 15.18 -1.70 13.21
N VAL A 281 14.67 -1.24 12.05
CA VAL A 281 13.53 -0.33 11.92
C VAL A 281 12.44 -0.94 11.03
N LEU A 282 11.19 -0.63 11.32
CA LEU A 282 10.03 -1.07 10.54
C LEU A 282 9.50 0.04 9.63
N LEU A 283 8.89 -0.36 8.49
CA LEU A 283 8.36 0.54 7.47
C LEU A 283 7.07 -0.01 6.86
N GLY A 284 6.15 0.90 6.51
CA GLY A 284 4.92 0.57 5.79
C GLY A 284 3.96 -0.33 6.59
N ASP A 285 3.33 -1.30 5.94
CA ASP A 285 2.34 -2.19 6.58
C ASP A 285 2.91 -3.02 7.75
N ALA A 286 4.23 -3.12 7.88
CA ALA A 286 4.86 -3.71 9.06
C ALA A 286 4.61 -2.88 10.33
N VAL A 287 4.29 -1.60 10.20
CA VAL A 287 4.06 -0.64 11.29
C VAL A 287 2.62 -0.15 11.35
N HIS A 288 2.00 0.17 10.21
CA HIS A 288 0.73 0.90 10.12
C HIS A 288 -0.16 0.35 9.01
N ALA A 289 -0.44 -0.96 9.07
CA ALA A 289 -1.38 -1.59 8.14
C ALA A 289 -2.77 -0.94 8.24
N THR A 290 -3.34 -0.59 7.09
CA THR A 290 -4.61 0.14 7.02
C THR A 290 -5.61 -0.51 6.07
N THR A 291 -6.90 -0.25 6.31
CA THR A 291 -7.95 -0.60 5.35
C THR A 291 -7.95 0.36 4.15
N PRO A 292 -8.48 -0.06 2.98
CA PRO A 292 -8.33 0.70 1.74
C PRO A 292 -9.24 1.94 1.60
N HIS A 293 -9.99 2.31 2.63
CA HIS A 293 -11.05 3.32 2.56
C HIS A 293 -10.57 4.72 2.17
N LEU A 294 -9.36 5.10 2.54
CA LEU A 294 -8.73 6.35 2.12
C LEU A 294 -7.72 6.18 0.99
N GLY A 295 -7.45 4.94 0.54
CA GLY A 295 -6.54 4.67 -0.59
C GLY A 295 -5.07 4.99 -0.33
N GLN A 296 -4.63 5.11 0.93
CA GLN A 296 -3.30 5.64 1.30
C GLN A 296 -2.26 4.61 1.75
N GLY A 297 -2.60 3.31 1.86
CA GLY A 297 -1.67 2.33 2.42
C GLY A 297 -0.30 2.30 1.73
N ALA A 298 -0.28 2.16 0.40
CA ALA A 298 0.97 2.21 -0.35
C ALA A 298 1.61 3.62 -0.32
N GLY A 299 0.80 4.67 -0.35
CA GLY A 299 1.29 6.06 -0.26
C GLY A 299 2.06 6.32 1.03
N MET A 300 1.58 5.82 2.15
CA MET A 300 2.28 5.92 3.44
C MET A 300 3.65 5.23 3.37
N ALA A 301 3.73 4.01 2.86
CA ALA A 301 4.99 3.27 2.75
C ALA A 301 6.00 3.96 1.81
N ILE A 302 5.53 4.55 0.72
CA ILE A 302 6.37 5.31 -0.22
C ILE A 302 6.90 6.59 0.43
N GLU A 303 6.07 7.33 1.17
CA GLU A 303 6.50 8.50 1.93
C GLU A 303 7.47 8.13 3.06
N ASP A 304 7.23 7.02 3.76
CA ASP A 304 8.14 6.49 4.78
C ASP A 304 9.55 6.28 4.24
N SER A 305 9.63 5.72 3.04
CA SER A 305 10.90 5.42 2.37
C SER A 305 11.74 6.68 2.13
N LEU A 306 11.09 7.77 1.70
CA LEU A 306 11.75 9.06 1.50
C LEU A 306 12.24 9.64 2.82
N VAL A 307 11.35 9.68 3.83
CA VAL A 307 11.68 10.27 5.13
C VAL A 307 12.80 9.49 5.82
N LEU A 308 12.72 8.15 5.82
CA LEU A 308 13.77 7.33 6.42
C LEU A 308 15.13 7.56 5.76
N ALA A 309 15.18 7.62 4.42
CA ALA A 309 16.42 7.87 3.69
C ALA A 309 16.96 9.30 3.95
N GLU A 310 16.09 10.31 4.05
CA GLU A 310 16.48 11.67 4.40
C GLU A 310 17.04 11.77 5.82
N GLU A 311 16.40 11.12 6.80
CA GLU A 311 16.88 11.16 8.18
C GLU A 311 18.20 10.39 8.35
N LEU A 312 18.39 9.27 7.66
CA LEU A 312 19.66 8.55 7.65
C LEU A 312 20.80 9.36 7.00
N GLU A 313 20.47 10.22 6.05
CA GLU A 313 21.47 11.13 5.46
C GLU A 313 21.89 12.27 6.41
N ARG A 314 20.92 12.80 7.18
CA ARG A 314 21.09 14.01 8.00
C ARG A 314 21.60 13.75 9.40
N ALA A 315 21.15 12.66 10.05
CA ALA A 315 21.40 12.40 11.44
C ALA A 315 22.86 12.03 11.73
N GLU A 316 23.30 12.29 12.93
CA GLU A 316 24.63 11.91 13.41
C GLU A 316 24.69 10.44 13.80
N THR A 317 23.58 9.91 14.37
CA THR A 317 23.47 8.50 14.78
C THR A 317 22.26 7.81 14.12
N VAL A 318 22.31 6.48 14.02
CA VAL A 318 21.21 5.65 13.52
C VAL A 318 19.96 5.82 14.42
N ALA A 319 20.14 5.89 15.73
CA ALA A 319 19.05 6.05 16.69
C ALA A 319 18.32 7.40 16.53
N ASP A 320 19.06 8.48 16.28
CA ASP A 320 18.48 9.80 16.01
C ASP A 320 17.69 9.79 14.69
N ALA A 321 18.24 9.15 13.62
CA ALA A 321 17.55 9.01 12.35
C ALA A 321 16.21 8.29 12.49
N PHE A 322 16.17 7.17 13.21
CA PHE A 322 14.94 6.40 13.40
C PHE A 322 13.91 7.13 14.29
N THR A 323 14.39 7.86 15.27
CA THR A 323 13.53 8.70 16.13
C THR A 323 12.90 9.83 15.33
N ALA A 324 13.69 10.51 14.49
CA ALA A 324 13.23 11.59 13.63
C ALA A 324 12.29 11.07 12.52
N TYR A 325 12.61 9.93 11.91
CA TYR A 325 11.74 9.26 10.94
C TYR A 325 10.35 9.02 11.52
N ARG A 326 10.26 8.39 12.69
CA ARG A 326 8.98 8.16 13.36
C ARG A 326 8.27 9.47 13.69
N ALA A 327 8.97 10.45 14.23
CA ALA A 327 8.39 11.73 14.62
C ALA A 327 7.75 12.47 13.42
N ARG A 328 8.38 12.41 12.24
CA ARG A 328 7.85 13.01 11.01
C ARG A 328 6.65 12.25 10.45
N ARG A 329 6.58 10.93 10.66
CA ARG A 329 5.60 10.07 9.98
C ARG A 329 4.38 9.73 10.83
N PHE A 330 4.56 9.62 12.16
CA PHE A 330 3.56 9.02 13.05
C PHE A 330 2.18 9.66 12.93
N ASP A 331 2.07 10.97 13.04
CA ASP A 331 0.77 11.65 13.10
C ASP A 331 -0.03 11.45 11.81
N ARG A 332 0.64 11.53 10.64
CA ARG A 332 0.00 11.30 9.35
C ARG A 332 -0.44 9.84 9.20
N CYS A 333 0.43 8.88 9.53
CA CYS A 333 0.10 7.47 9.45
C CYS A 333 -1.03 7.10 10.42
N ALA A 334 -0.97 7.59 11.66
CA ALA A 334 -2.01 7.38 12.66
C ALA A 334 -3.36 7.95 12.22
N TYR A 335 -3.37 9.16 11.66
CA TYR A 335 -4.57 9.76 11.08
C TYR A 335 -5.18 8.85 10.01
N ILE A 336 -4.39 8.41 9.02
CA ILE A 336 -4.87 7.57 7.92
C ILE A 336 -5.41 6.24 8.42
N VAL A 337 -4.69 5.55 9.32
CA VAL A 337 -5.12 4.26 9.87
C VAL A 337 -6.43 4.42 10.64
N ARG A 338 -6.50 5.38 11.56
CA ARG A 338 -7.68 5.59 12.42
C ARG A 338 -8.90 6.01 11.62
N GLN A 339 -8.75 6.93 10.67
CA GLN A 339 -9.87 7.36 9.81
C GLN A 339 -10.34 6.26 8.86
N SER A 340 -9.42 5.49 8.26
CA SER A 340 -9.81 4.34 7.43
C SER A 340 -10.59 3.29 8.23
N LEU A 341 -10.18 3.00 9.46
CA LEU A 341 -10.91 2.10 10.36
C LEU A 341 -12.26 2.69 10.77
N SER A 342 -12.34 3.98 11.05
CA SER A 342 -13.60 4.66 11.37
C SER A 342 -14.62 4.55 10.24
N ILE A 343 -14.19 4.77 8.99
CA ILE A 343 -15.05 4.59 7.80
C ILE A 343 -15.49 3.13 7.68
N CYS A 344 -14.59 2.18 7.84
CA CYS A 344 -14.88 0.76 7.81
C CYS A 344 -15.96 0.38 8.86
N HIS A 345 -15.76 0.80 10.10
CA HIS A 345 -16.68 0.52 11.20
C HIS A 345 -18.05 1.20 10.98
N GLY A 346 -18.06 2.44 10.44
CA GLY A 346 -19.31 3.13 10.06
C GLY A 346 -20.10 2.37 8.99
N GLN A 347 -19.42 1.84 7.96
CA GLN A 347 -20.05 1.01 6.92
C GLN A 347 -20.62 -0.31 7.47
N LEU A 348 -19.99 -0.88 8.49
CA LEU A 348 -20.44 -2.11 9.15
C LEU A 348 -21.49 -1.88 10.23
N GLY A 349 -21.88 -0.62 10.52
CA GLY A 349 -22.78 -0.30 11.64
C GLY A 349 -22.17 -0.55 13.03
N LYS A 350 -20.83 -0.69 13.10
CA LYS A 350 -20.07 -0.86 14.35
C LYS A 350 -19.61 0.46 14.96
N GLY A 351 -19.88 1.57 14.29
CA GLY A 351 -19.54 2.92 14.69
C GLY A 351 -20.50 3.96 14.10
N PRO A 352 -20.32 5.25 14.42
CA PRO A 352 -21.16 6.30 13.84
C PRO A 352 -20.95 6.36 12.32
N PRO A 353 -22.00 6.72 11.55
CA PRO A 353 -21.87 6.96 10.12
C PRO A 353 -20.82 8.04 9.85
N VAL A 354 -19.95 7.82 8.88
CA VAL A 354 -18.92 8.78 8.47
C VAL A 354 -19.34 9.47 7.17
N ASP A 355 -19.22 10.78 7.14
CA ASP A 355 -19.33 11.56 5.90
C ASP A 355 -18.06 11.32 5.06
N ASN A 356 -18.20 10.47 4.05
CA ASN A 356 -17.07 10.09 3.19
C ASN A 356 -16.50 11.26 2.39
N ALA A 357 -17.33 12.23 2.01
CA ALA A 357 -16.86 13.41 1.27
C ALA A 357 -15.97 14.28 2.17
N LYS A 358 -16.42 14.52 3.41
CA LYS A 358 -15.64 15.25 4.42
C LYS A 358 -14.35 14.50 4.77
N ALA A 359 -14.41 13.21 5.04
CA ALA A 359 -13.25 12.39 5.36
C ALA A 359 -12.20 12.40 4.23
N THR A 360 -12.66 12.36 2.96
CA THR A 360 -11.79 12.45 1.79
C THR A 360 -11.14 13.83 1.66
N ALA A 361 -11.90 14.91 1.88
CA ALA A 361 -11.35 16.27 1.83
C ALA A 361 -10.31 16.52 2.94
N GLU A 362 -10.58 16.04 4.16
CA GLU A 362 -9.64 16.10 5.28
C GLU A 362 -8.37 15.29 5.01
N MET A 363 -8.51 14.09 4.44
CA MET A 363 -7.36 13.28 4.03
C MET A 363 -6.50 14.00 3.00
N PHE A 364 -7.10 14.64 2.00
CA PHE A 364 -6.35 15.45 1.04
C PHE A 364 -5.62 16.62 1.71
N ALA A 365 -6.25 17.30 2.68
CA ALA A 365 -5.61 18.37 3.42
C ALA A 365 -4.39 17.89 4.23
N VAL A 366 -4.49 16.71 4.85
CA VAL A 366 -3.37 16.09 5.60
C VAL A 366 -2.25 15.64 4.66
N THR A 367 -2.58 14.99 3.55
CA THR A 367 -1.57 14.46 2.61
C THR A 367 -0.94 15.53 1.73
N ALA A 368 -1.58 16.70 1.58
CA ALA A 368 -1.00 17.86 0.90
C ALA A 368 0.14 18.52 1.68
N GLN A 369 0.16 18.37 3.01
CA GLN A 369 1.26 18.89 3.84
C GLN A 369 2.61 18.34 3.38
N PRO A 370 3.73 19.05 3.60
CA PRO A 370 5.06 18.45 3.45
C PRO A 370 5.21 17.16 4.28
N ILE A 371 6.09 16.31 3.80
CA ILE A 371 6.36 15.04 4.48
C ILE A 371 7.34 15.29 5.63
#